data_53f329691b53ec7e4ffa87ae919e00a3
#
_entry.id   53f329691b53ec7e4ffa87ae919e00a3
#
_cell.length_a   1.000
_cell.length_b   1.000
_cell.length_c   1.000
_cell.angle_alpha   90.00
_cell.angle_beta   90.00
_cell.angle_gamma   90.00
#
_symmetry.space_group_name_H-M   'P 1'
#
loop_
_entity.id
_entity.type
_entity.pdbx_description
1 polymer ?
#
loop_
_entity_poly.entity_id
_entity_poly.type
_entity_poly.pdbx_seq_one_letter_code
_entity_poly.pdbx_strand_id
1 'polypeptide(L)'
;LINEKDKKYSLEYNSHLYSESKLSALNVKEIKPQYDKKDNIVDGREVINRFFNYTFKNNPLVFAVGEDVGMIGGVNQGFAGIQEKYGKLRITDTSIRESSIIGQGIGSAMRGLRPIVEIQYLDYVYWAIQTLSDDLSSLHYRTKGGQKAPVIVRTRGHRLEGIWHSGSPMGTLINSLRGIHVLVPRNFVEASGMYNTLLLSDEPGIIIEPLNGYRLKENLPNNLEKITVELGIPQIIREGSDITIVTYGSMCRIVLEAASQLNDIGISCEVIDVRSLLPFDKNKKIVNSIKKTNRVVFADEDVSG
;
A
#
# COMPACT_ATOMS: atom_id res chain seq x y z
N LEU A 1 10.34 37.67 5.16
CA LEU A 1 8.98 37.11 4.93
C LEU A 1 9.06 35.63 4.51
N ILE A 2 9.78 35.26 3.44
CA ILE A 2 9.89 33.84 2.99
C ILE A 2 10.59 33.01 4.07
N ASN A 3 11.75 33.43 4.58
CA ASN A 3 12.51 32.72 5.61
C ASN A 3 11.75 32.63 6.95
N GLU A 4 10.97 33.62 7.32
CA GLU A 4 10.11 33.56 8.51
C GLU A 4 8.93 32.62 8.32
N LYS A 5 8.35 32.62 7.12
CA LYS A 5 7.28 31.70 6.76
C LYS A 5 7.77 30.25 6.75
N ASP A 6 8.93 29.97 6.14
CA ASP A 6 9.54 28.64 6.09
C ASP A 6 9.93 28.17 7.50
N LYS A 7 10.46 29.05 8.34
CA LYS A 7 10.76 28.74 9.74
C LYS A 7 9.50 28.43 10.55
N LYS A 8 8.45 29.20 10.34
CA LYS A 8 7.15 28.98 10.97
C LYS A 8 6.52 27.68 10.50
N TYR A 9 6.52 27.40 9.19
CA TYR A 9 6.01 26.15 8.64
C TYR A 9 6.80 24.94 9.12
N SER A 10 8.12 25.00 9.20
CA SER A 10 8.93 23.90 9.69
C SER A 10 8.69 23.59 11.17
N LEU A 11 8.44 24.59 12.01
CA LEU A 11 8.25 24.44 13.44
C LEU A 11 6.80 24.14 13.85
N GLU A 12 5.82 24.71 13.13
CA GLU A 12 4.40 24.64 13.53
C GLU A 12 3.59 23.61 12.75
N TYR A 13 3.98 23.26 11.51
CA TYR A 13 3.15 22.44 10.61
C TYR A 13 3.77 21.12 10.16
N ASN A 14 5.08 20.92 10.30
CA ASN A 14 5.74 19.69 9.84
C ASN A 14 6.08 18.71 10.95
N SER A 15 6.08 19.14 12.21
CA SER A 15 6.32 18.26 13.33
C SER A 15 5.07 17.41 13.60
N HIS A 16 5.26 16.14 13.88
CA HIS A 16 4.23 15.18 14.25
C HIS A 16 3.23 14.76 13.17
N LEU A 17 3.43 15.10 11.89
CA LEU A 17 2.57 14.57 10.83
C LEU A 17 2.80 13.06 10.66
N TYR A 18 4.05 12.64 10.69
CA TYR A 18 4.48 11.24 10.71
C TYR A 18 5.26 10.95 12.00
N SER A 19 5.45 9.67 12.31
CA SER A 19 6.17 9.27 13.52
C SER A 19 7.65 9.67 13.45
N GLU A 20 8.13 10.30 14.52
CA GLU A 20 9.55 10.61 14.72
C GLU A 20 10.24 9.55 15.58
N SER A 21 9.53 8.48 15.96
CA SER A 21 10.06 7.40 16.77
C SER A 21 10.97 6.47 15.95
N LYS A 22 11.69 5.59 16.66
CA LYS A 22 12.45 4.51 16.03
C LYS A 22 11.56 3.54 15.23
N LEU A 23 10.25 3.51 15.52
CA LEU A 23 9.25 2.69 14.86
C LEU A 23 8.57 3.40 13.68
N SER A 24 9.07 4.55 13.22
CA SER A 24 8.58 5.15 12.00
C SER A 24 8.71 4.18 10.83
N ALA A 25 7.66 4.08 10.01
CA ALA A 25 7.65 3.25 8.81
C ALA A 25 8.76 3.63 7.82
N LEU A 26 9.21 4.89 7.87
CA LEU A 26 10.31 5.41 7.04
C LEU A 26 11.69 4.91 7.46
N ASN A 27 11.81 4.31 8.63
CA ASN A 27 13.06 3.71 9.13
C ASN A 27 13.20 2.23 8.77
N VAL A 28 12.12 1.59 8.31
CA VAL A 28 12.14 0.19 7.90
C VAL A 28 12.93 0.05 6.60
N LYS A 29 14.00 -0.74 6.64
CA LYS A 29 14.85 -0.99 5.47
C LYS A 29 14.30 -2.11 4.60
N GLU A 30 14.55 -2.03 3.30
CA GLU A 30 14.12 -3.04 2.33
C GLU A 30 14.81 -4.39 2.58
N ILE A 31 14.01 -5.43 2.66
CA ILE A 31 14.44 -6.83 2.59
C ILE A 31 13.86 -7.42 1.32
N LYS A 32 14.72 -7.71 0.36
CA LYS A 32 14.32 -8.22 -0.96
C LYS A 32 13.81 -9.65 -0.90
N PRO A 33 12.88 -10.04 -1.80
CA PRO A 33 12.47 -11.42 -1.96
C PRO A 33 13.66 -12.30 -2.38
N GLN A 34 13.71 -13.52 -1.82
CA GLN A 34 14.69 -14.55 -2.13
C GLN A 34 13.97 -15.76 -2.74
N TYR A 35 14.47 -16.26 -3.85
CA TYR A 35 13.87 -17.35 -4.61
C TYR A 35 14.80 -18.55 -4.67
N ASP A 36 14.21 -19.75 -4.72
CA ASP A 36 14.96 -20.98 -5.00
C ASP A 36 15.37 -21.08 -6.47
N LYS A 37 16.28 -22.01 -6.78
CA LYS A 37 16.65 -22.32 -8.16
C LYS A 37 15.48 -22.85 -8.99
N LYS A 38 14.49 -23.49 -8.33
CA LYS A 38 13.26 -23.99 -8.95
C LYS A 38 12.13 -23.03 -8.61
N ASP A 39 11.48 -22.52 -9.63
CA ASP A 39 10.33 -21.64 -9.46
C ASP A 39 9.18 -22.35 -8.72
N ASN A 40 8.59 -21.61 -7.79
CA ASN A 40 7.39 -22.00 -7.08
C ASN A 40 6.25 -21.06 -7.48
N ILE A 41 5.62 -21.35 -8.62
CA ILE A 41 4.61 -20.50 -9.22
C ILE A 41 3.24 -20.77 -8.61
N VAL A 42 2.66 -19.76 -7.99
CA VAL A 42 1.33 -19.80 -7.35
C VAL A 42 0.47 -18.61 -7.79
N ASP A 43 -0.81 -18.61 -7.46
CA ASP A 43 -1.67 -17.44 -7.65
C ASP A 43 -1.34 -16.34 -6.65
N GLY A 44 -1.48 -15.06 -7.04
CA GLY A 44 -1.29 -13.94 -6.12
C GLY A 44 -2.16 -14.04 -4.86
N ARG A 45 -3.39 -14.60 -5.00
CA ARG A 45 -4.25 -14.95 -3.87
C ARG A 45 -3.55 -15.89 -2.87
N GLU A 46 -2.84 -16.87 -3.34
CA GLU A 46 -2.11 -17.81 -2.49
C GLU A 46 -0.94 -17.14 -1.78
N VAL A 47 -0.23 -16.24 -2.46
CA VAL A 47 0.86 -15.45 -1.85
C VAL A 47 0.34 -14.69 -0.63
N ILE A 48 -0.72 -13.89 -0.81
CA ILE A 48 -1.25 -13.05 0.27
C ILE A 48 -1.91 -13.87 1.37
N ASN A 49 -2.56 -14.99 1.05
CA ASN A 49 -3.15 -15.88 2.05
C ASN A 49 -2.07 -16.54 2.93
N ARG A 50 -0.96 -16.99 2.33
CA ARG A 50 0.20 -17.54 3.08
C ARG A 50 0.81 -16.50 4.01
N PHE A 51 0.96 -15.26 3.51
CA PHE A 51 1.43 -14.15 4.31
C PHE A 51 0.54 -13.90 5.53
N PHE A 52 -0.77 -13.77 5.35
CA PHE A 52 -1.69 -13.54 6.46
C PHE A 52 -1.75 -14.73 7.42
N ASN A 53 -1.73 -15.97 6.91
CA ASN A 53 -1.69 -17.16 7.77
C ASN A 53 -0.46 -17.13 8.69
N TYR A 54 0.72 -16.78 8.16
CA TYR A 54 1.93 -16.60 8.97
C TYR A 54 1.77 -15.48 9.99
N THR A 55 1.27 -14.33 9.57
CA THR A 55 1.10 -13.13 10.41
C THR A 55 0.16 -13.41 11.58
N PHE A 56 -1.01 -14.01 11.34
CA PHE A 56 -1.97 -14.35 12.38
C PHE A 56 -1.44 -15.41 13.36
N LYS A 57 -0.64 -16.33 12.87
CA LYS A 57 0.01 -17.35 13.71
C LYS A 57 1.02 -16.76 14.68
N ASN A 58 1.84 -15.81 14.21
CA ASN A 58 3.03 -15.35 14.94
C ASN A 58 2.84 -14.03 15.68
N ASN A 59 1.75 -13.28 15.39
CA ASN A 59 1.47 -12.02 16.07
C ASN A 59 0.07 -12.04 16.68
N PRO A 60 -0.06 -12.26 18.01
CA PRO A 60 -1.35 -12.35 18.69
C PRO A 60 -2.11 -11.02 18.74
N LEU A 61 -1.45 -9.89 18.50
CA LEU A 61 -2.07 -8.57 18.48
C LEU A 61 -2.76 -8.25 17.16
N VAL A 62 -2.42 -8.97 16.09
CA VAL A 62 -3.06 -8.79 14.78
C VAL A 62 -4.46 -9.38 14.78
N PHE A 63 -5.40 -8.58 14.33
CA PHE A 63 -6.76 -9.05 14.01
C PHE A 63 -7.24 -8.35 12.74
N ALA A 64 -8.25 -8.90 12.09
CA ALA A 64 -8.86 -8.27 10.93
C ALA A 64 -10.37 -8.10 11.12
N VAL A 65 -10.91 -7.03 10.52
CA VAL A 65 -12.32 -6.72 10.54
C VAL A 65 -12.72 -6.09 9.20
N GLY A 66 -13.86 -6.47 8.69
CA GLY A 66 -14.40 -5.96 7.42
C GLY A 66 -15.63 -6.75 6.99
N GLU A 67 -16.15 -6.45 5.81
CA GLU A 67 -17.23 -7.22 5.22
C GLU A 67 -16.70 -8.52 4.64
N ASP A 68 -17.39 -9.63 4.93
CA ASP A 68 -17.08 -10.97 4.38
C ASP A 68 -15.64 -11.48 4.63
N VAL A 69 -14.87 -10.82 5.50
CA VAL A 69 -13.46 -11.19 5.76
C VAL A 69 -13.32 -12.47 6.56
N GLY A 70 -14.33 -12.81 7.36
CA GLY A 70 -14.31 -13.94 8.28
C GLY A 70 -14.56 -15.28 7.60
N MET A 71 -15.83 -15.67 7.47
CA MET A 71 -16.20 -17.03 7.03
C MET A 71 -15.72 -17.37 5.63
N ILE A 72 -15.92 -16.47 4.66
CA ILE A 72 -15.49 -16.68 3.27
C ILE A 72 -14.07 -16.20 2.99
N GLY A 73 -13.48 -15.43 3.90
CA GLY A 73 -12.10 -14.94 3.77
C GLY A 73 -11.93 -13.76 2.83
N GLY A 74 -12.97 -12.94 2.67
CA GLY A 74 -13.06 -11.83 1.74
C GLY A 74 -13.42 -12.26 0.32
N VAL A 75 -13.95 -11.33 -0.49
CA VAL A 75 -14.44 -11.60 -1.87
C VAL A 75 -13.36 -12.20 -2.79
N ASN A 76 -12.10 -11.90 -2.56
CA ASN A 76 -10.96 -12.48 -3.28
C ASN A 76 -10.21 -13.54 -2.46
N GLN A 77 -10.78 -13.97 -1.32
CA GLN A 77 -10.29 -15.07 -0.50
C GLN A 77 -8.84 -14.89 0.03
N GLY A 78 -8.39 -13.65 0.22
CA GLY A 78 -7.07 -13.40 0.80
C GLY A 78 -6.95 -13.89 2.25
N PHE A 79 -8.07 -13.93 2.98
CA PHE A 79 -8.16 -14.47 4.35
C PHE A 79 -8.80 -15.86 4.44
N ALA A 80 -8.95 -16.59 3.33
CA ALA A 80 -9.59 -17.92 3.34
C ALA A 80 -8.97 -18.85 4.39
N GLY A 81 -9.83 -19.49 5.21
CA GLY A 81 -9.42 -20.42 6.27
C GLY A 81 -8.80 -19.79 7.52
N ILE A 82 -8.61 -18.45 7.55
CA ILE A 82 -7.99 -17.78 8.71
C ILE A 82 -8.93 -17.81 9.93
N GLN A 83 -10.23 -17.54 9.73
CA GLN A 83 -11.19 -17.57 10.83
C GLN A 83 -11.34 -18.96 11.46
N GLU A 84 -11.34 -20.02 10.63
CA GLU A 84 -11.39 -21.40 11.10
C GLU A 84 -10.19 -21.74 12.00
N LYS A 85 -8.99 -21.25 11.63
CA LYS A 85 -7.75 -21.55 12.37
C LYS A 85 -7.57 -20.73 13.64
N TYR A 86 -7.93 -19.45 13.61
CA TYR A 86 -7.56 -18.50 14.66
C TYR A 86 -8.75 -17.95 15.44
N GLY A 87 -9.97 -18.26 15.01
CA GLY A 87 -11.21 -17.89 15.68
C GLY A 87 -11.80 -16.55 15.30
N LYS A 88 -13.10 -16.39 15.60
CA LYS A 88 -13.90 -15.21 15.25
C LYS A 88 -13.43 -13.91 15.88
N LEU A 89 -12.77 -13.94 17.04
CA LEU A 89 -12.21 -12.75 17.67
C LEU A 89 -10.96 -12.21 16.95
N ARG A 90 -10.32 -13.05 16.13
CA ARG A 90 -9.13 -12.66 15.40
C ARG A 90 -9.46 -12.17 13.99
N ILE A 91 -10.56 -12.60 13.42
CA ILE A 91 -11.06 -12.11 12.14
C ILE A 91 -12.59 -12.17 12.13
N THR A 92 -13.22 -11.01 11.95
CA THR A 92 -14.64 -10.83 12.17
C THR A 92 -15.30 -10.09 11.02
N ASP A 93 -16.44 -10.64 10.59
CA ASP A 93 -17.33 -9.96 9.64
C ASP A 93 -18.06 -8.80 10.32
N THR A 94 -18.28 -7.73 9.59
CA THR A 94 -19.07 -6.58 10.02
C THR A 94 -20.25 -6.34 9.09
N SER A 95 -21.13 -5.44 9.51
CA SER A 95 -22.13 -4.85 8.61
C SER A 95 -21.45 -3.92 7.60
N ILE A 96 -22.15 -3.62 6.50
CA ILE A 96 -21.71 -2.69 5.45
C ILE A 96 -21.71 -1.26 6.00
N ARG A 97 -20.56 -0.83 6.52
CA ARG A 97 -20.34 0.52 7.08
C ARG A 97 -18.87 0.82 7.20
N GLU A 98 -18.26 1.31 6.15
CA GLU A 98 -16.83 1.54 6.02
C GLU A 98 -16.29 2.50 7.10
N SER A 99 -17.01 3.58 7.41
CA SER A 99 -16.62 4.49 8.50
C SER A 99 -16.55 3.78 9.86
N SER A 100 -17.48 2.85 10.12
CA SER A 100 -17.48 2.07 11.38
C SER A 100 -16.34 1.05 11.41
N ILE A 101 -16.00 0.44 10.26
CA ILE A 101 -14.87 -0.47 10.13
C ILE A 101 -13.57 0.26 10.46
N ILE A 102 -13.35 1.44 9.88
CA ILE A 102 -12.18 2.28 10.19
C ILE A 102 -12.19 2.72 11.66
N GLY A 103 -13.34 3.16 12.20
CA GLY A 103 -13.46 3.57 13.59
C GLY A 103 -13.12 2.46 14.59
N GLN A 104 -13.50 1.21 14.32
CA GLN A 104 -13.12 0.03 15.11
C GLN A 104 -11.59 -0.19 15.04
N GLY A 105 -11.00 -0.02 13.85
CA GLY A 105 -9.54 -0.06 13.67
C GLY A 105 -8.83 0.98 14.53
N ILE A 106 -9.26 2.25 14.47
CA ILE A 106 -8.67 3.33 15.25
C ILE A 106 -8.73 3.03 16.76
N GLY A 107 -9.93 2.73 17.27
CA GLY A 107 -10.13 2.47 18.70
C GLY A 107 -9.31 1.29 19.21
N SER A 108 -9.24 0.20 18.47
CA SER A 108 -8.44 -0.98 18.84
C SER A 108 -6.93 -0.74 18.72
N ALA A 109 -6.48 -0.02 17.71
CA ALA A 109 -5.07 0.35 17.56
C ALA A 109 -4.60 1.25 18.71
N MET A 110 -5.42 2.22 19.15
CA MET A 110 -5.15 3.05 20.31
C MET A 110 -5.06 2.25 21.62
N ARG A 111 -5.64 1.05 21.66
CA ARG A 111 -5.54 0.09 22.78
C ARG A 111 -4.41 -0.91 22.64
N GLY A 112 -3.52 -0.74 21.65
CA GLY A 112 -2.31 -1.55 21.45
C GLY A 112 -2.48 -2.77 20.56
N LEU A 113 -3.63 -2.96 19.91
CA LEU A 113 -3.82 -4.00 18.91
C LEU A 113 -3.24 -3.57 17.55
N ARG A 114 -3.13 -4.54 16.64
CA ARG A 114 -2.61 -4.34 15.28
C ARG A 114 -3.71 -4.67 14.25
N PRO A 115 -4.68 -3.75 14.05
CA PRO A 115 -5.81 -4.00 13.17
C PRO A 115 -5.41 -3.96 11.70
N ILE A 116 -5.92 -4.94 10.95
CA ILE A 116 -6.04 -4.90 9.49
C ILE A 116 -7.53 -4.75 9.20
N VAL A 117 -7.93 -3.56 8.78
CA VAL A 117 -9.34 -3.25 8.49
C VAL A 117 -9.56 -3.25 6.99
N GLU A 118 -10.60 -3.94 6.51
CA GLU A 118 -10.84 -4.07 5.08
C GLU A 118 -12.01 -3.22 4.62
N ILE A 119 -11.75 -2.38 3.63
CA ILE A 119 -12.74 -1.80 2.74
C ILE A 119 -12.74 -2.63 1.47
N GLN A 120 -13.89 -3.20 1.11
CA GLN A 120 -13.99 -4.26 0.12
C GLN A 120 -13.42 -3.87 -1.26
N TYR A 121 -13.73 -2.65 -1.72
CA TYR A 121 -13.22 -2.07 -2.97
C TYR A 121 -12.82 -0.61 -2.78
N LEU A 122 -11.88 -0.14 -3.59
CA LEU A 122 -11.27 1.18 -3.44
C LEU A 122 -12.27 2.33 -3.57
N ASP A 123 -13.23 2.22 -4.47
CA ASP A 123 -14.28 3.22 -4.65
C ASP A 123 -15.21 3.35 -3.42
N TYR A 124 -15.30 2.34 -2.56
CA TYR A 124 -16.03 2.45 -1.29
C TYR A 124 -15.27 3.22 -0.21
N VAL A 125 -14.00 3.55 -0.43
CA VAL A 125 -13.21 4.35 0.51
C VAL A 125 -13.86 5.74 0.75
N TYR A 126 -14.62 6.24 -0.21
CA TYR A 126 -15.37 7.49 -0.07
C TYR A 126 -16.34 7.49 1.13
N TRP A 127 -16.92 6.33 1.48
CA TRP A 127 -17.80 6.19 2.64
C TRP A 127 -17.06 6.25 3.99
N ALA A 128 -15.74 6.14 3.96
CA ALA A 128 -14.87 6.25 5.12
C ALA A 128 -13.94 7.45 5.07
N ILE A 129 -13.98 8.27 4.03
CA ILE A 129 -12.99 9.33 3.80
C ILE A 129 -12.92 10.33 4.96
N GLN A 130 -14.04 10.67 5.58
CA GLN A 130 -14.06 11.55 6.73
C GLN A 130 -13.31 10.93 7.92
N THR A 131 -13.61 9.69 8.28
CA THR A 131 -12.96 8.98 9.39
C THR A 131 -11.46 8.76 9.11
N LEU A 132 -11.11 8.50 7.86
CA LEU A 132 -9.71 8.38 7.45
C LEU A 132 -8.96 9.71 7.53
N SER A 133 -9.53 10.78 6.98
CA SER A 133 -8.84 12.07 6.85
C SER A 133 -8.85 12.87 8.14
N ASP A 134 -9.96 12.87 8.88
CA ASP A 134 -10.09 13.68 10.09
C ASP A 134 -9.66 12.90 11.34
N ASP A 135 -10.19 11.70 11.55
CA ASP A 135 -9.90 10.95 12.76
C ASP A 135 -8.53 10.25 12.73
N LEU A 136 -8.24 9.46 11.69
CA LEU A 136 -7.00 8.67 11.62
C LEU A 136 -5.80 9.50 11.20
N SER A 137 -5.90 10.21 10.08
CA SER A 137 -4.79 10.95 9.46
C SER A 137 -4.27 12.06 10.37
N SER A 138 -5.15 12.76 11.06
CA SER A 138 -4.80 13.90 11.89
C SER A 138 -4.46 13.55 13.35
N LEU A 139 -4.71 12.30 13.80
CA LEU A 139 -4.58 11.91 15.21
C LEU A 139 -3.20 12.21 15.79
N HIS A 140 -2.16 11.76 15.13
CA HIS A 140 -0.77 11.94 15.57
C HIS A 140 -0.40 13.43 15.59
N TYR A 141 -0.78 14.18 14.57
CA TYR A 141 -0.55 15.62 14.48
C TYR A 141 -1.30 16.40 15.57
N ARG A 142 -2.63 16.20 15.72
CA ARG A 142 -3.47 16.89 16.71
C ARG A 142 -3.00 16.67 18.14
N THR A 143 -2.46 15.49 18.42
CA THR A 143 -1.99 15.11 19.76
C THR A 143 -0.50 15.36 19.97
N LYS A 144 0.18 16.01 19.02
CA LYS A 144 1.64 16.28 19.06
C LYS A 144 2.45 14.99 19.34
N GLY A 145 2.11 13.91 18.64
CA GLY A 145 2.73 12.60 18.80
C GLY A 145 2.28 11.82 20.04
N GLY A 146 1.35 12.35 20.83
CA GLY A 146 0.90 11.71 22.07
C GLY A 146 -0.01 10.51 21.89
N GLN A 147 -0.68 10.39 20.74
CA GLN A 147 -1.53 9.25 20.41
C GLN A 147 -1.14 8.66 19.05
N LYS A 148 -1.22 7.34 18.94
CA LYS A 148 -0.90 6.58 17.74
C LYS A 148 -1.99 5.54 17.48
N ALA A 149 -2.30 5.37 16.21
CA ALA A 149 -3.26 4.34 15.76
C ALA A 149 -2.69 3.64 14.51
N PRO A 150 -1.80 2.66 14.67
CA PRO A 150 -1.18 1.94 13.56
C PRO A 150 -2.17 0.98 12.88
N VAL A 151 -3.19 1.56 12.27
CA VAL A 151 -4.21 0.86 11.48
C VAL A 151 -3.65 0.56 10.10
N ILE A 152 -3.80 -0.68 9.64
CA ILE A 152 -3.56 -1.04 8.25
C ILE A 152 -4.91 -1.15 7.57
N VAL A 153 -5.19 -0.21 6.66
CA VAL A 153 -6.37 -0.27 5.82
C VAL A 153 -6.04 -1.10 4.59
N ARG A 154 -6.78 -2.16 4.37
CA ARG A 154 -6.69 -3.03 3.21
C ARG A 154 -7.81 -2.73 2.25
N THR A 155 -7.53 -2.50 0.99
CA THR A 155 -8.55 -2.38 -0.05
C THR A 155 -8.01 -2.90 -1.38
N ARG A 156 -8.87 -2.98 -2.39
CA ARG A 156 -8.52 -3.44 -3.74
C ARG A 156 -8.94 -2.41 -4.75
N GLY A 157 -8.07 -2.13 -5.66
CA GLY A 157 -8.32 -1.16 -6.72
C GLY A 157 -7.48 -1.44 -7.94
N HIS A 158 -7.43 -0.45 -8.82
CA HIS A 158 -6.75 -0.57 -10.09
C HIS A 158 -7.31 -1.70 -10.95
N ARG A 159 -8.59 -1.63 -11.21
CA ARG A 159 -9.26 -2.46 -12.20
C ARG A 159 -9.32 -1.68 -13.51
N LEU A 160 -8.72 -2.22 -14.54
CA LEU A 160 -8.59 -1.59 -15.84
C LEU A 160 -9.87 -1.63 -16.70
N GLU A 161 -10.94 -2.21 -16.19
CA GLU A 161 -12.16 -2.43 -16.96
C GLU A 161 -13.42 -2.44 -16.10
N GLY A 162 -14.53 -2.09 -16.69
CA GLY A 162 -15.84 -2.11 -16.05
C GLY A 162 -16.25 -0.74 -15.50
N ILE A 163 -17.53 -0.65 -15.09
CA ILE A 163 -18.12 0.58 -14.54
C ILE A 163 -18.13 0.53 -13.01
N TRP A 164 -18.32 -0.67 -12.44
CA TRP A 164 -18.41 -0.90 -11.01
C TRP A 164 -17.08 -1.41 -10.45
N HIS A 165 -16.68 -0.89 -9.31
CA HIS A 165 -15.46 -1.27 -8.62
C HIS A 165 -14.18 -1.06 -9.45
N SER A 166 -14.22 -0.09 -10.35
CA SER A 166 -13.12 0.26 -11.25
C SER A 166 -12.52 1.63 -10.96
N GLY A 167 -13.04 2.34 -9.95
CA GLY A 167 -12.54 3.65 -9.58
C GLY A 167 -11.11 3.58 -9.01
N SER A 168 -10.32 4.60 -9.37
CA SER A 168 -8.96 4.80 -8.86
C SER A 168 -8.82 6.22 -8.28
N PRO A 169 -9.50 6.54 -7.15
CA PRO A 169 -9.56 7.90 -6.62
C PRO A 169 -8.25 8.32 -5.94
N MET A 170 -7.10 8.11 -6.58
CA MET A 170 -5.78 8.36 -6.01
C MET A 170 -5.56 9.84 -5.69
N GLY A 171 -6.04 10.74 -6.55
CA GLY A 171 -6.00 12.17 -6.29
C GLY A 171 -6.71 12.55 -5.00
N THR A 172 -7.88 11.97 -4.72
CA THR A 172 -8.60 12.18 -3.45
C THR A 172 -7.81 11.65 -2.27
N LEU A 173 -7.24 10.45 -2.36
CA LEU A 173 -6.45 9.85 -1.28
C LEU A 173 -5.21 10.70 -0.96
N ILE A 174 -4.45 11.08 -1.97
CA ILE A 174 -3.23 11.89 -1.80
C ILE A 174 -3.55 13.23 -1.15
N ASN A 175 -4.66 13.87 -1.53
CA ASN A 175 -5.05 15.17 -0.98
C ASN A 175 -5.63 15.07 0.43
N SER A 176 -6.34 14.00 0.75
CA SER A 176 -7.10 13.88 2.01
C SER A 176 -6.34 13.15 3.11
N LEU A 177 -5.44 12.20 2.79
CA LEU A 177 -4.85 11.28 3.77
C LEU A 177 -3.43 11.67 4.20
N ARG A 178 -3.16 12.93 4.41
CA ARG A 178 -1.87 13.39 4.93
C ARG A 178 -1.67 12.87 6.36
N GLY A 179 -0.57 12.14 6.58
CA GLY A 179 -0.31 11.45 7.85
C GLY A 179 -0.65 9.95 7.82
N ILE A 180 -1.15 9.46 6.68
CA ILE A 180 -1.31 8.02 6.40
C ILE A 180 -0.39 7.66 5.23
N HIS A 181 0.30 6.53 5.30
CA HIS A 181 1.07 6.02 4.17
C HIS A 181 0.12 5.44 3.12
N VAL A 182 0.24 5.88 1.85
CA VAL A 182 -0.58 5.38 0.73
C VAL A 182 0.30 4.50 -0.15
N LEU A 183 0.04 3.20 -0.15
CA LEU A 183 0.90 2.18 -0.74
C LEU A 183 0.13 1.42 -1.82
N VAL A 184 0.76 1.26 -2.99
CA VAL A 184 0.14 0.64 -4.17
C VAL A 184 1.09 -0.41 -4.75
N PRO A 185 1.04 -1.64 -4.25
CA PRO A 185 1.88 -2.73 -4.73
C PRO A 185 1.50 -3.14 -6.16
N ARG A 186 2.49 -3.49 -6.98
CA ARG A 186 2.26 -4.04 -8.33
C ARG A 186 1.88 -5.52 -8.34
N ASN A 187 2.18 -6.25 -7.24
CA ASN A 187 1.89 -7.67 -7.07
C ASN A 187 1.79 -8.05 -5.59
N PHE A 188 1.47 -9.30 -5.27
CA PHE A 188 1.23 -9.72 -3.89
C PHE A 188 2.51 -10.04 -3.10
N VAL A 189 3.61 -10.36 -3.75
CA VAL A 189 4.93 -10.43 -3.08
C VAL A 189 5.28 -9.06 -2.52
N GLU A 190 5.11 -8.00 -3.31
CA GLU A 190 5.37 -6.63 -2.86
C GLU A 190 4.36 -6.16 -1.81
N ALA A 191 3.06 -6.51 -1.99
CA ALA A 191 2.03 -6.24 -0.98
C ALA A 191 2.40 -6.84 0.38
N SER A 192 2.87 -8.08 0.41
CA SER A 192 3.33 -8.74 1.64
C SER A 192 4.47 -7.96 2.31
N GLY A 193 5.40 -7.43 1.52
CA GLY A 193 6.47 -6.57 2.01
C GLY A 193 5.96 -5.25 2.59
N MET A 194 4.96 -4.63 1.97
CA MET A 194 4.34 -3.41 2.48
C MET A 194 3.56 -3.66 3.79
N TYR A 195 2.84 -4.79 3.89
CA TYR A 195 2.20 -5.20 5.15
C TYR A 195 3.24 -5.38 6.26
N ASN A 196 4.35 -6.06 6.00
CA ASN A 196 5.43 -6.23 6.97
C ASN A 196 6.00 -4.87 7.40
N THR A 197 6.26 -3.96 6.47
CA THR A 197 6.76 -2.62 6.79
C THR A 197 5.82 -1.90 7.75
N LEU A 198 4.51 -1.90 7.47
CA LEU A 198 3.53 -1.28 8.35
C LEU A 198 3.39 -2.02 9.69
N LEU A 199 3.45 -3.36 9.72
CA LEU A 199 3.39 -4.15 10.96
C LEU A 199 4.60 -3.90 11.88
N LEU A 200 5.75 -3.52 11.33
CA LEU A 200 6.94 -3.13 12.08
C LEU A 200 6.91 -1.67 12.55
N SER A 201 5.94 -0.88 12.09
CA SER A 201 5.85 0.54 12.39
C SER A 201 4.74 0.88 13.40
N ASP A 202 4.75 2.10 13.90
CA ASP A 202 3.70 2.67 14.76
C ASP A 202 2.78 3.66 14.02
N GLU A 203 2.77 3.59 12.68
CA GLU A 203 2.05 4.50 11.80
C GLU A 203 0.94 3.81 11.02
N PRO A 204 -0.15 4.54 10.67
CA PRO A 204 -1.20 4.01 9.83
C PRO A 204 -0.79 3.98 8.35
N GLY A 205 -1.37 3.04 7.61
CA GLY A 205 -1.20 2.97 6.16
C GLY A 205 -2.42 2.38 5.47
N ILE A 206 -2.63 2.75 4.22
CA ILE A 206 -3.57 2.10 3.31
C ILE A 206 -2.78 1.35 2.24
N ILE A 207 -3.12 0.08 2.03
CA ILE A 207 -2.55 -0.76 0.97
C ILE A 207 -3.65 -1.04 -0.04
N ILE A 208 -3.41 -0.60 -1.28
CA ILE A 208 -4.33 -0.75 -2.40
C ILE A 208 -3.86 -1.91 -3.25
N GLU A 209 -4.39 -3.10 -2.96
CA GLU A 209 -4.01 -4.34 -3.64
C GLU A 209 -4.49 -4.35 -5.09
N PRO A 210 -3.70 -4.91 -6.03
CA PRO A 210 -4.10 -5.01 -7.44
C PRO A 210 -5.24 -6.02 -7.60
N LEU A 211 -6.45 -5.53 -7.92
CA LEU A 211 -7.66 -6.37 -7.98
C LEU A 211 -7.50 -7.55 -8.95
N ASN A 212 -6.95 -7.32 -10.13
CA ASN A 212 -6.72 -8.39 -11.12
C ASN A 212 -5.52 -9.28 -10.75
N GLY A 213 -4.65 -8.83 -9.83
CA GLY A 213 -3.46 -9.55 -9.38
C GLY A 213 -3.74 -10.87 -8.66
N TYR A 214 -4.90 -11.01 -8.02
CA TYR A 214 -5.26 -12.23 -7.27
C TYR A 214 -5.20 -13.52 -8.11
N ARG A 215 -5.43 -13.41 -9.42
CA ARG A 215 -5.44 -14.55 -10.36
C ARG A 215 -4.18 -14.61 -11.22
N LEU A 216 -3.30 -13.62 -11.11
CA LEU A 216 -2.02 -13.65 -11.81
C LEU A 216 -1.04 -14.58 -11.10
N LYS A 217 -0.18 -15.20 -11.89
CA LYS A 217 0.86 -16.09 -11.38
C LYS A 217 2.06 -15.30 -10.89
N GLU A 218 2.54 -15.65 -9.71
CA GLU A 218 3.72 -15.07 -9.08
C GLU A 218 4.67 -16.17 -8.62
N ASN A 219 5.97 -15.91 -8.68
CA ASN A 219 6.95 -16.80 -8.05
C ASN A 219 6.97 -16.52 -6.54
N LEU A 220 6.72 -17.55 -5.73
CA LEU A 220 6.65 -17.43 -4.28
C LEU A 220 8.07 -17.42 -3.69
N PRO A 221 8.46 -16.33 -2.99
CA PRO A 221 9.77 -16.27 -2.35
C PRO A 221 9.83 -17.11 -1.06
N ASN A 222 11.03 -17.57 -0.71
CA ASN A 222 11.27 -18.39 0.49
C ASN A 222 11.18 -17.60 1.79
N ASN A 223 11.34 -16.29 1.70
CA ASN A 223 11.38 -15.37 2.83
C ASN A 223 10.18 -14.42 2.86
N LEU A 224 9.03 -14.85 2.33
CA LEU A 224 7.83 -14.02 2.19
C LEU A 224 7.48 -13.27 3.49
N GLU A 225 7.63 -13.92 4.62
CA GLU A 225 7.33 -13.38 5.94
C GLU A 225 8.34 -12.34 6.46
N LYS A 226 9.46 -12.17 5.78
CA LYS A 226 10.53 -11.24 6.16
C LYS A 226 10.71 -10.09 5.19
N ILE A 227 10.10 -10.17 4.02
CA ILE A 227 10.19 -9.12 2.99
C ILE A 227 9.66 -7.82 3.58
N THR A 228 10.35 -6.73 3.31
CA THR A 228 9.92 -5.36 3.63
C THR A 228 10.17 -4.45 2.44
N VAL A 229 9.34 -3.41 2.32
CA VAL A 229 9.47 -2.38 1.29
C VAL A 229 9.85 -1.06 1.96
N GLU A 230 10.89 -0.40 1.48
CA GLU A 230 11.28 0.93 1.97
C GLU A 230 10.32 1.98 1.38
N LEU A 231 9.59 2.70 2.25
CA LEU A 231 8.56 3.64 1.82
C LEU A 231 9.14 4.94 1.28
N GLY A 232 8.53 5.44 0.21
CA GLY A 232 8.97 6.65 -0.48
C GLY A 232 10.20 6.45 -1.37
N ILE A 233 10.59 5.21 -1.61
CA ILE A 233 11.72 4.86 -2.48
C ILE A 233 11.20 4.12 -3.72
N PRO A 234 11.06 4.81 -4.87
CA PRO A 234 10.65 4.16 -6.11
C PRO A 234 11.64 3.10 -6.58
N GLN A 235 11.17 2.12 -7.30
CA GLN A 235 11.98 1.04 -7.87
C GLN A 235 12.09 1.18 -9.39
N ILE A 236 13.32 1.16 -9.94
CA ILE A 236 13.52 0.96 -11.37
C ILE A 236 13.27 -0.53 -11.63
N ILE A 237 12.23 -0.84 -12.39
CA ILE A 237 11.82 -2.21 -12.74
C ILE A 237 12.26 -2.60 -14.15
N ARG A 238 12.69 -1.62 -14.96
CA ARG A 238 13.37 -1.79 -16.25
C ARG A 238 14.32 -0.62 -16.46
N GLU A 239 15.56 -0.90 -16.75
CA GLU A 239 16.54 0.12 -17.15
C GLU A 239 16.30 0.58 -18.59
N GLY A 240 16.57 1.86 -18.88
CA GLY A 240 16.48 2.44 -20.21
C GLY A 240 17.17 3.79 -20.33
N SER A 241 17.29 4.31 -21.55
CA SER A 241 18.06 5.53 -21.85
C SER A 241 17.30 6.63 -22.58
N ASP A 242 16.20 6.31 -23.26
CA ASP A 242 15.56 7.25 -24.19
C ASP A 242 14.36 7.98 -23.60
N ILE A 243 13.60 7.30 -22.72
CA ILE A 243 12.41 7.84 -22.04
C ILE A 243 12.23 7.20 -20.68
N THR A 244 11.84 8.00 -19.70
CA THR A 244 11.40 7.53 -18.38
C THR A 244 9.88 7.37 -18.38
N ILE A 245 9.38 6.20 -17.98
CA ILE A 245 7.96 5.96 -17.75
C ILE A 245 7.76 5.73 -16.25
N VAL A 246 6.98 6.60 -15.63
CA VAL A 246 6.67 6.55 -14.20
C VAL A 246 5.26 6.01 -14.02
N THR A 247 5.12 4.97 -13.22
CA THR A 247 3.82 4.31 -13.01
C THR A 247 3.77 3.63 -11.64
N TYR A 248 2.67 2.97 -11.31
CA TYR A 248 2.49 2.23 -10.07
C TYR A 248 1.41 1.15 -10.21
N GLY A 249 1.37 0.23 -9.25
CA GLY A 249 0.32 -0.77 -9.14
C GLY A 249 0.17 -1.65 -10.37
N SER A 250 -1.08 -1.92 -10.77
CA SER A 250 -1.42 -2.78 -11.91
C SER A 250 -0.86 -2.28 -13.24
N MET A 251 -0.69 -0.96 -13.38
CA MET A 251 -0.15 -0.36 -14.60
C MET A 251 1.29 -0.76 -14.89
N CYS A 252 2.07 -1.13 -13.87
CA CYS A 252 3.45 -1.59 -14.07
C CYS A 252 3.55 -2.73 -15.09
N ARG A 253 2.63 -3.68 -15.06
CA ARG A 253 2.59 -4.82 -15.99
C ARG A 253 2.35 -4.35 -17.43
N ILE A 254 1.38 -3.45 -17.62
CA ILE A 254 1.00 -2.93 -18.94
C ILE A 254 2.13 -2.07 -19.52
N VAL A 255 2.72 -1.22 -18.69
CA VAL A 255 3.86 -0.37 -19.10
C VAL A 255 5.09 -1.21 -19.46
N LEU A 256 5.36 -2.29 -18.73
CA LEU A 256 6.47 -3.20 -19.07
C LEU A 256 6.25 -3.89 -20.41
N GLU A 257 5.01 -4.29 -20.72
CA GLU A 257 4.66 -4.87 -22.03
C GLU A 257 4.81 -3.83 -23.15
N ALA A 258 4.30 -2.62 -22.94
CA ALA A 258 4.47 -1.51 -23.91
C ALA A 258 5.96 -1.16 -24.11
N ALA A 259 6.74 -1.11 -23.02
CA ALA A 259 8.19 -0.87 -23.09
C ALA A 259 8.94 -1.98 -23.84
N SER A 260 8.45 -3.21 -23.79
CA SER A 260 9.00 -4.30 -24.62
C SER A 260 8.73 -4.08 -26.10
N GLN A 261 7.50 -3.72 -26.47
CA GLN A 261 7.13 -3.41 -27.88
C GLN A 261 7.90 -2.19 -28.41
N LEU A 262 8.11 -1.16 -27.59
CA LEU A 262 8.92 0.00 -27.94
C LEU A 262 10.38 -0.35 -28.18
N ASN A 263 10.92 -1.29 -27.42
CA ASN A 263 12.28 -1.78 -27.60
C ASN A 263 12.48 -2.47 -28.97
N ASP A 264 11.46 -3.14 -29.50
CA ASP A 264 11.49 -3.80 -30.81
C ASP A 264 11.65 -2.81 -31.97
N ILE A 265 11.30 -1.54 -31.74
CA ILE A 265 11.50 -0.42 -32.69
C ILE A 265 12.63 0.52 -32.28
N GLY A 266 13.48 0.09 -31.35
CA GLY A 266 14.73 0.78 -30.98
C GLY A 266 14.57 1.89 -29.95
N ILE A 267 13.46 1.93 -29.18
CA ILE A 267 13.24 2.90 -28.10
C ILE A 267 13.46 2.23 -26.75
N SER A 268 14.48 2.68 -26.02
CA SER A 268 14.87 2.14 -24.70
C SER A 268 14.16 2.88 -23.58
N CYS A 269 13.15 2.21 -22.96
CA CYS A 269 12.34 2.78 -21.88
C CYS A 269 12.88 2.40 -20.50
N GLU A 270 13.13 3.40 -19.66
CA GLU A 270 13.30 3.19 -18.21
C GLU A 270 11.94 3.21 -17.54
N VAL A 271 11.58 2.15 -16.82
CA VAL A 271 10.30 2.04 -16.14
C VAL A 271 10.50 2.11 -14.64
N ILE A 272 9.80 3.04 -14.00
CA ILE A 272 9.86 3.27 -12.56
C ILE A 272 8.51 2.96 -11.94
N ASP A 273 8.51 2.03 -10.98
CA ASP A 273 7.40 1.76 -10.09
C ASP A 273 7.50 2.65 -8.84
N VAL A 274 6.51 3.51 -8.64
CA VAL A 274 6.47 4.46 -7.52
C VAL A 274 6.27 3.76 -6.18
N ARG A 275 5.52 2.66 -6.12
CA ARG A 275 5.22 1.82 -4.94
C ARG A 275 4.45 2.54 -3.83
N SER A 276 4.84 3.75 -3.44
CA SER A 276 4.14 4.56 -2.44
C SER A 276 3.84 5.96 -2.98
N LEU A 277 2.58 6.37 -2.88
CA LEU A 277 2.13 7.70 -3.29
C LEU A 277 2.31 8.72 -2.15
N LEU A 278 2.22 8.26 -0.90
CA LEU A 278 2.55 9.00 0.31
C LEU A 278 3.40 8.09 1.22
N PRO A 279 4.68 8.42 1.46
CA PRO A 279 5.47 9.50 0.87
C PRO A 279 5.89 9.18 -0.58
N PHE A 280 6.17 10.24 -1.35
CA PHE A 280 6.58 10.16 -2.75
C PHE A 280 8.07 10.47 -2.92
N ASP A 281 8.77 9.68 -3.73
CA ASP A 281 10.16 9.87 -4.25
C ASP A 281 11.14 10.64 -3.34
N LYS A 282 11.31 10.19 -2.11
CA LYS A 282 12.16 10.84 -1.10
C LYS A 282 13.63 10.97 -1.52
N ASN A 283 14.12 10.05 -2.34
CA ASN A 283 15.51 10.02 -2.80
C ASN A 283 15.70 10.62 -4.20
N LYS A 284 14.66 11.26 -4.76
CA LYS A 284 14.68 11.92 -6.08
C LYS A 284 15.08 10.98 -7.23
N LYS A 285 14.73 9.70 -7.13
CA LYS A 285 15.07 8.69 -8.14
C LYS A 285 14.39 9.00 -9.48
N ILE A 286 13.12 9.42 -9.44
CA ILE A 286 12.36 9.83 -10.63
C ILE A 286 13.03 11.04 -11.30
N VAL A 287 13.38 12.06 -10.52
CA VAL A 287 14.08 13.25 -11.03
C VAL A 287 15.42 12.89 -11.68
N ASN A 288 16.17 11.98 -11.06
CA ASN A 288 17.46 11.53 -11.61
C ASN A 288 17.30 10.74 -12.92
N SER A 289 16.26 9.93 -13.03
CA SER A 289 15.93 9.22 -14.27
C SER A 289 15.53 10.21 -15.38
N ILE A 290 14.68 11.19 -15.07
CA ILE A 290 14.29 12.21 -16.05
C ILE A 290 15.49 13.01 -16.55
N LYS A 291 16.45 13.34 -15.67
CA LYS A 291 17.70 13.99 -16.08
C LYS A 291 18.55 13.12 -17.03
N LYS A 292 18.50 11.79 -16.88
CA LYS A 292 19.20 10.84 -17.74
C LYS A 292 18.54 10.75 -19.13
N THR A 293 17.22 10.58 -19.16
CA THR A 293 16.48 10.31 -20.41
C THR A 293 15.98 11.57 -21.10
N ASN A 294 15.88 12.67 -20.38
CA ASN A 294 15.37 13.97 -20.84
C ASN A 294 13.93 13.94 -21.40
N ARG A 295 13.19 12.87 -21.15
CA ARG A 295 11.78 12.66 -21.54
C ARG A 295 11.07 11.88 -20.45
N VAL A 296 9.80 12.20 -20.21
CA VAL A 296 8.99 11.49 -19.21
C VAL A 296 7.56 11.31 -19.65
N VAL A 297 7.01 10.14 -19.32
CA VAL A 297 5.57 9.83 -19.37
C VAL A 297 5.15 9.38 -17.97
N PHE A 298 4.06 9.93 -17.47
CA PHE A 298 3.35 9.42 -16.31
C PHE A 298 2.16 8.60 -16.82
N ALA A 299 2.15 7.32 -16.46
CA ALA A 299 1.10 6.39 -16.86
C ALA A 299 0.26 6.03 -15.64
N ASP A 300 -1.01 6.37 -15.68
CA ASP A 300 -2.00 6.13 -14.64
C ASP A 300 -3.27 5.55 -15.28
N GLU A 301 -4.07 4.85 -14.50
CA GLU A 301 -5.35 4.30 -14.91
C GLU A 301 -6.54 5.12 -14.39
N ASP A 302 -6.29 6.21 -13.69
CA ASP A 302 -7.35 7.10 -13.22
C ASP A 302 -8.04 7.80 -14.38
N VAL A 303 -9.27 8.24 -14.18
CA VAL A 303 -10.01 8.99 -15.21
C VAL A 303 -9.31 10.31 -15.49
N SER A 304 -9.26 10.68 -16.78
CA SER A 304 -8.81 12.01 -17.17
C SER A 304 -9.75 13.04 -16.59
N GLY A 305 -9.25 13.84 -15.65
CA GLY A 305 -10.01 14.90 -14.97
C GLY A 305 -10.23 16.12 -15.85
#